data_83649794cfada426787166522a5df4d4
#
_entry.id   83649794cfada426787166522a5df4d4
#
_cell.length_a   1.000
_cell.length_b   1.000
_cell.length_c   1.000
_cell.angle_alpha   90.00
_cell.angle_beta   90.00
_cell.angle_gamma   90.00
#
_symmetry.space_group_name_H-M   'P 1'
#
loop_
_entity.id
_entity.type
_entity.pdbx_description
1 polymer ?
#
loop_
_entity_poly.entity_id
_entity_poly.type
_entity_poly.pdbx_seq_one_letter_code
_entity_poly.pdbx_strand_id
1 'polypeptide(L)'
;VRASDAKEARIILHIERSGEPEWARNFYEWVAKAGFTDYDIIGLSYYPFWHGDLNTLSSTVKTLRQALPGKDIHLVETAYNYQWGPSDAVCKDWEFTKEGQAMFLHDLVKALNALDVKALYYWFPEECGNGKNAVVQNGWLNRGLWTNGNSPHALNSSEALDAFKAFAPTTGVKDITPSGACSTDKIYDMGGRRLYAVPEHGAYIRGNEKFLCKEK
;
A
#
# COMPACT_ATOMS: atom_id res chain seq x y z
N VAL A 1 17.99 13.55 2.65
CA VAL A 1 18.11 12.10 2.42
C VAL A 1 19.50 11.77 1.91
N ARG A 2 19.92 12.26 0.74
CA ARG A 2 21.21 11.90 0.12
C ARG A 2 22.44 12.26 0.97
N ALA A 3 22.37 13.33 1.75
CA ALA A 3 23.46 13.79 2.64
C ALA A 3 23.32 13.29 4.09
N SER A 4 22.32 12.44 4.38
CA SER A 4 22.09 11.86 5.70
C SER A 4 22.67 10.45 5.81
N ASP A 5 22.59 9.86 7.00
CA ASP A 5 22.98 8.44 7.22
C ASP A 5 22.08 7.45 6.46
N ALA A 6 20.90 7.89 5.98
CA ALA A 6 19.98 7.10 5.16
C ALA A 6 20.28 7.23 3.65
N LYS A 7 21.52 7.15 3.24
CA LYS A 7 21.98 7.32 1.84
C LYS A 7 21.30 6.35 0.88
N GLU A 8 21.02 5.14 1.35
CA GLU A 8 20.38 4.07 0.56
C GLU A 8 18.87 4.19 0.47
N ALA A 9 18.25 5.16 1.19
CA ALA A 9 16.82 5.38 1.11
C ALA A 9 16.43 5.89 -0.28
N ARG A 10 15.46 5.24 -0.89
CA ARG A 10 14.91 5.64 -2.18
C ARG A 10 13.89 6.77 -1.98
N ILE A 11 13.93 7.75 -2.87
CA ILE A 11 13.05 8.92 -2.85
C ILE A 11 11.90 8.69 -3.80
N ILE A 12 10.67 8.82 -3.28
CA ILE A 12 9.44 8.77 -4.08
C ILE A 12 8.96 10.21 -4.31
N LEU A 13 8.81 10.59 -5.57
CA LEU A 13 8.09 11.81 -5.92
C LEU A 13 6.64 11.45 -6.25
N HIS A 14 5.73 11.88 -5.39
CA HIS A 14 4.32 11.45 -5.40
C HIS A 14 3.41 12.52 -6.00
N ILE A 15 2.46 12.07 -6.84
CA ILE A 15 1.35 12.88 -7.35
C ILE A 15 0.03 12.10 -7.26
N GLU A 16 -1.06 12.83 -7.13
CA GLU A 16 -2.41 12.23 -7.06
C GLU A 16 -3.10 12.09 -8.42
N ARG A 17 -2.57 12.67 -9.48
CA ARG A 17 -3.20 12.83 -10.80
C ARG A 17 -3.08 11.60 -11.73
N SER A 18 -3.41 10.41 -11.23
CA SER A 18 -3.35 9.18 -12.06
C SER A 18 -4.48 9.09 -13.10
N GLY A 19 -5.50 9.92 -12.99
CA GLY A 19 -6.58 10.04 -13.99
C GLY A 19 -6.25 10.92 -15.21
N GLU A 20 -5.10 11.58 -15.23
CA GLU A 20 -4.73 12.58 -16.25
C GLU A 20 -3.32 12.30 -16.80
N PRO A 21 -3.17 11.40 -17.79
CA PRO A 21 -1.85 10.94 -18.27
C PRO A 21 -0.92 12.07 -18.69
N GLU A 22 -1.44 13.03 -19.47
CA GLU A 22 -0.66 14.16 -19.98
C GLU A 22 -0.26 15.14 -18.88
N TRP A 23 -1.18 15.40 -17.93
CA TRP A 23 -0.87 16.24 -16.79
C TRP A 23 0.21 15.61 -15.91
N ALA A 24 0.09 14.31 -15.64
CA ALA A 24 1.07 13.55 -14.87
C ALA A 24 2.46 13.63 -15.51
N ARG A 25 2.55 13.41 -16.84
CA ARG A 25 3.82 13.58 -17.58
C ARG A 25 4.35 14.99 -17.45
N ASN A 26 3.54 16.00 -17.73
CA ASN A 26 3.95 17.40 -17.70
C ASN A 26 4.46 17.82 -16.31
N PHE A 27 3.86 17.32 -15.23
CA PHE A 27 4.33 17.60 -13.88
C PHE A 27 5.79 17.17 -13.71
N TYR A 28 6.15 15.95 -14.06
CA TYR A 28 7.52 15.47 -13.93
C TYR A 28 8.49 16.21 -14.87
N GLU A 29 8.04 16.60 -16.06
CA GLU A 29 8.84 17.45 -16.95
C GLU A 29 9.09 18.83 -16.36
N TRP A 30 8.09 19.46 -15.72
CA TRP A 30 8.26 20.76 -15.04
C TRP A 30 9.21 20.64 -13.87
N VAL A 31 9.09 19.61 -13.08
CA VAL A 31 9.98 19.36 -11.95
C VAL A 31 11.43 19.17 -12.43
N ALA A 32 11.65 18.43 -13.52
CA ALA A 32 12.97 18.27 -14.12
C ALA A 32 13.52 19.57 -14.68
N LYS A 33 12.70 20.38 -15.36
CA LYS A 33 13.08 21.73 -15.85
C LYS A 33 13.44 22.68 -14.72
N ALA A 34 12.82 22.52 -13.54
CA ALA A 34 13.18 23.26 -12.33
C ALA A 34 14.46 22.76 -11.65
N GLY A 35 15.14 21.75 -12.22
CA GLY A 35 16.40 21.21 -11.73
C GLY A 35 16.27 20.10 -10.69
N PHE A 36 15.05 19.65 -10.37
CA PHE A 36 14.84 18.56 -9.43
C PHE A 36 14.69 17.23 -10.17
N THR A 37 15.76 16.46 -10.22
CA THR A 37 15.82 15.15 -10.89
C THR A 37 16.23 14.01 -9.94
N ASP A 38 16.63 14.35 -8.72
CA ASP A 38 17.14 13.39 -7.72
C ASP A 38 16.01 12.73 -6.93
N TYR A 39 15.22 11.92 -7.64
CA TYR A 39 14.28 10.97 -7.06
C TYR A 39 14.38 9.62 -7.80
N ASP A 40 13.96 8.54 -7.17
CA ASP A 40 14.13 7.17 -7.67
C ASP A 40 12.84 6.58 -8.21
N ILE A 41 11.71 7.00 -7.65
CA ILE A 41 10.42 6.36 -7.83
C ILE A 41 9.35 7.41 -8.13
N ILE A 42 8.48 7.08 -9.07
CA ILE A 42 7.24 7.79 -9.36
C ILE A 42 6.16 7.20 -8.45
N GLY A 43 5.57 8.01 -7.57
CA GLY A 43 4.44 7.63 -6.74
C GLY A 43 3.13 8.15 -7.30
N LEU A 44 2.11 7.28 -7.38
CA LEU A 44 0.77 7.64 -7.85
C LEU A 44 -0.27 7.33 -6.78
N SER A 45 -1.27 8.21 -6.59
CA SER A 45 -2.53 7.85 -5.95
C SER A 45 -3.52 7.41 -7.02
N TYR A 46 -4.34 6.40 -6.72
CA TYR A 46 -5.42 5.99 -7.60
C TYR A 46 -6.68 5.65 -6.81
N TYR A 47 -7.73 6.39 -7.10
CA TYR A 47 -9.08 6.17 -6.59
C TYR A 47 -10.04 6.19 -7.77
N PRO A 48 -10.65 5.06 -8.16
CA PRO A 48 -11.44 4.99 -9.41
C PRO A 48 -12.59 5.99 -9.44
N PHE A 49 -13.19 6.29 -8.31
CA PHE A 49 -14.28 7.25 -8.24
C PHE A 49 -13.88 8.70 -8.54
N TRP A 50 -12.57 9.02 -8.58
CA TRP A 50 -12.05 10.35 -8.96
C TRP A 50 -11.17 10.31 -10.21
N HIS A 51 -10.42 9.21 -10.41
CA HIS A 51 -9.39 9.13 -11.42
C HIS A 51 -9.77 8.30 -12.65
N GLY A 52 -11.03 7.79 -12.71
CA GLY A 52 -11.50 6.97 -13.82
C GLY A 52 -11.18 5.49 -13.66
N ASP A 53 -11.35 4.75 -14.74
CA ASP A 53 -11.20 3.30 -14.79
C ASP A 53 -9.74 2.82 -14.81
N LEU A 54 -9.53 1.50 -14.81
CA LEU A 54 -8.19 0.90 -14.88
C LEU A 54 -7.50 1.15 -16.24
N ASN A 55 -8.25 1.42 -17.32
CA ASN A 55 -7.66 1.78 -18.61
C ASN A 55 -7.02 3.16 -18.55
N THR A 56 -7.66 4.09 -17.82
CA THR A 56 -7.12 5.42 -17.57
C THR A 56 -5.82 5.33 -16.74
N LEU A 57 -5.81 4.55 -15.64
CA LEU A 57 -4.60 4.29 -14.86
C LEU A 57 -3.50 3.65 -15.74
N SER A 58 -3.86 2.66 -16.57
CA SER A 58 -2.92 2.01 -17.48
C SER A 58 -2.30 2.99 -18.47
N SER A 59 -3.09 3.91 -19.00
CA SER A 59 -2.61 4.96 -19.90
C SER A 59 -1.61 5.87 -19.19
N THR A 60 -1.90 6.28 -17.97
CA THR A 60 -0.99 7.12 -17.16
C THR A 60 0.34 6.41 -16.89
N VAL A 61 0.30 5.15 -16.44
CA VAL A 61 1.52 4.37 -16.19
C VAL A 61 2.36 4.21 -17.46
N LYS A 62 1.74 3.90 -18.61
CA LYS A 62 2.43 3.77 -19.89
C LYS A 62 3.06 5.09 -20.35
N THR A 63 2.32 6.19 -20.22
CA THR A 63 2.81 7.54 -20.57
C THR A 63 4.02 7.93 -19.72
N LEU A 64 3.96 7.67 -18.40
CA LEU A 64 5.08 7.95 -17.50
C LEU A 64 6.30 7.07 -17.77
N ARG A 65 6.11 5.77 -18.09
CA ARG A 65 7.23 4.89 -18.48
C ARG A 65 7.95 5.35 -19.74
N GLN A 66 7.19 5.84 -20.73
CA GLN A 66 7.77 6.36 -21.96
C GLN A 66 8.55 7.65 -21.72
N ALA A 67 8.01 8.55 -20.90
CA ALA A 67 8.61 9.85 -20.61
C ALA A 67 9.82 9.76 -19.67
N LEU A 68 9.80 8.80 -18.73
CA LEU A 68 10.77 8.68 -17.63
C LEU A 68 11.33 7.24 -17.55
N PRO A 69 12.04 6.78 -18.56
CA PRO A 69 12.60 5.45 -18.60
C PRO A 69 13.60 5.26 -17.44
N GLY A 70 13.55 4.10 -16.81
CA GLY A 70 14.43 3.73 -15.68
C GLY A 70 13.95 4.18 -14.30
N LYS A 71 12.81 4.87 -14.18
CA LYS A 71 12.16 5.13 -12.90
C LYS A 71 11.17 4.00 -12.58
N ASP A 72 11.21 3.50 -11.35
CA ASP A 72 10.16 2.61 -10.87
C ASP A 72 8.85 3.37 -10.67
N ILE A 73 7.72 2.68 -10.82
CA ILE A 73 6.39 3.25 -10.54
C ILE A 73 5.79 2.46 -9.38
N HIS A 74 5.36 3.17 -8.36
CA HIS A 74 4.62 2.65 -7.21
C HIS A 74 3.22 3.25 -7.16
N LEU A 75 2.22 2.43 -6.87
CA LEU A 75 0.92 2.93 -6.44
C LEU A 75 0.98 3.13 -4.94
N VAL A 76 1.21 4.38 -4.53
CA VAL A 76 1.52 4.71 -3.12
C VAL A 76 0.27 5.05 -2.31
N GLU A 77 -0.88 5.12 -2.98
CA GLU A 77 -2.13 5.40 -2.32
C GLU A 77 -3.31 4.89 -3.14
N THR A 78 -4.15 4.05 -2.55
CA THR A 78 -5.45 3.63 -3.08
C THR A 78 -6.34 3.18 -1.95
N ALA A 79 -7.65 3.25 -2.15
CA ALA A 79 -8.66 2.62 -1.29
C ALA A 79 -9.96 2.45 -2.06
N TYR A 80 -10.86 1.60 -1.59
CA TYR A 80 -12.20 1.44 -2.14
C TYR A 80 -13.24 1.25 -1.06
N ASN A 81 -14.40 1.85 -1.27
CA ASN A 81 -15.50 1.85 -0.32
C ASN A 81 -16.25 0.51 -0.37
N TYR A 82 -16.74 0.03 0.78
CA TYR A 82 -17.45 -1.24 0.89
C TYR A 82 -18.93 -1.14 1.33
N GLN A 83 -19.47 0.06 1.48
CA GLN A 83 -20.89 0.25 1.85
C GLN A 83 -21.58 1.33 1.01
N TRP A 84 -20.92 2.45 0.80
CA TRP A 84 -21.42 3.59 0.04
C TRP A 84 -20.25 4.38 -0.52
N GLY A 85 -20.47 5.15 -1.57
CA GLY A 85 -19.44 5.93 -2.22
C GLY A 85 -19.95 7.26 -2.72
N PRO A 86 -19.08 8.08 -3.34
CA PRO A 86 -19.47 9.35 -3.94
C PRO A 86 -20.55 9.17 -4.98
N SER A 87 -21.60 9.99 -4.92
CA SER A 87 -22.69 9.97 -5.91
C SER A 87 -22.23 10.39 -7.30
N ASP A 88 -21.20 11.22 -7.35
CA ASP A 88 -20.55 11.78 -8.54
C ASP A 88 -19.31 10.99 -8.97
N ALA A 89 -19.17 9.73 -8.51
CA ALA A 89 -18.10 8.86 -8.92
C ALA A 89 -18.00 8.74 -10.44
N VAL A 90 -16.81 9.03 -10.99
CA VAL A 90 -16.56 9.01 -12.44
C VAL A 90 -16.40 7.59 -12.99
N CYS A 91 -16.02 6.63 -12.15
CA CYS A 91 -15.98 5.20 -12.46
C CYS A 91 -16.91 4.45 -11.51
N LYS A 92 -17.76 3.59 -12.06
CA LYS A 92 -18.75 2.79 -11.34
C LYS A 92 -18.68 1.30 -11.75
N ASP A 93 -17.50 0.84 -12.15
CA ASP A 93 -17.28 -0.54 -12.61
C ASP A 93 -17.44 -1.57 -11.47
N TRP A 94 -17.29 -1.11 -10.23
CA TRP A 94 -17.48 -1.92 -9.03
C TRP A 94 -18.52 -1.28 -8.13
N GLU A 95 -19.42 -2.08 -7.57
CA GLU A 95 -20.39 -1.61 -6.59
C GLU A 95 -19.71 -1.25 -5.26
N PHE A 96 -20.30 -0.30 -4.52
CA PHE A 96 -19.84 0.03 -3.18
C PHE A 96 -20.37 -0.99 -2.15
N THR A 97 -19.89 -2.22 -2.27
CA THR A 97 -20.18 -3.37 -1.41
C THR A 97 -18.86 -4.04 -1.01
N LYS A 98 -18.90 -4.98 -0.06
CA LYS A 98 -17.71 -5.77 0.31
C LYS A 98 -17.17 -6.57 -0.86
N GLU A 99 -18.08 -7.16 -1.62
CA GLU A 99 -17.78 -7.92 -2.83
C GLU A 99 -17.18 -7.02 -3.90
N GLY A 100 -17.75 -5.82 -4.10
CA GLY A 100 -17.22 -4.84 -5.06
C GLY A 100 -15.84 -4.31 -4.64
N GLN A 101 -15.58 -4.11 -3.35
CA GLN A 101 -14.24 -3.78 -2.86
C GLN A 101 -13.23 -4.89 -3.16
N ALA A 102 -13.61 -6.15 -2.94
CA ALA A 102 -12.77 -7.31 -3.24
C ALA A 102 -12.50 -7.42 -4.74
N MET A 103 -13.53 -7.30 -5.59
CA MET A 103 -13.39 -7.30 -7.04
C MET A 103 -12.47 -6.17 -7.53
N PHE A 104 -12.68 -4.94 -7.04
CA PHE A 104 -11.80 -3.81 -7.36
C PHE A 104 -10.34 -4.12 -7.09
N LEU A 105 -10.02 -4.63 -5.88
CA LEU A 105 -8.64 -4.91 -5.51
C LEU A 105 -8.02 -6.05 -6.33
N HIS A 106 -8.79 -7.10 -6.65
CA HIS A 106 -8.32 -8.16 -7.55
C HIS A 106 -8.02 -7.64 -8.95
N ASP A 107 -8.92 -6.83 -9.52
CA ASP A 107 -8.72 -6.24 -10.86
C ASP A 107 -7.56 -5.25 -10.87
N LEU A 108 -7.45 -4.42 -9.81
CA LEU A 108 -6.33 -3.49 -9.64
C LEU A 108 -5.00 -4.25 -9.57
N VAL A 109 -4.87 -5.26 -8.71
CA VAL A 109 -3.64 -6.06 -8.59
C VAL A 109 -3.26 -6.70 -9.91
N LYS A 110 -4.23 -7.26 -10.64
CA LYS A 110 -4.01 -7.82 -11.99
C LYS A 110 -3.48 -6.77 -12.97
N ALA A 111 -4.06 -5.58 -12.97
CA ALA A 111 -3.62 -4.47 -13.82
C ALA A 111 -2.21 -3.99 -13.44
N LEU A 112 -1.91 -3.84 -12.15
CA LEU A 112 -0.61 -3.41 -11.67
C LEU A 112 0.50 -4.41 -11.99
N ASN A 113 0.22 -5.71 -11.87
CA ASN A 113 1.16 -6.77 -12.29
C ASN A 113 1.44 -6.70 -13.79
N ALA A 114 0.40 -6.55 -14.63
CA ALA A 114 0.55 -6.43 -16.06
C ALA A 114 1.31 -5.16 -16.50
N LEU A 115 1.24 -4.11 -15.69
CA LEU A 115 1.93 -2.84 -15.89
C LEU A 115 3.31 -2.80 -15.23
N ASP A 116 3.74 -3.88 -14.57
CA ASP A 116 5.01 -3.94 -13.84
C ASP A 116 5.17 -2.80 -12.80
N VAL A 117 4.08 -2.44 -12.12
CA VAL A 117 4.12 -1.51 -10.98
C VAL A 117 4.76 -2.21 -9.79
N LYS A 118 5.74 -1.59 -9.15
CA LYS A 118 6.66 -2.26 -8.22
C LYS A 118 6.18 -2.32 -6.77
N ALA A 119 5.20 -1.50 -6.39
CA ALA A 119 4.62 -1.53 -5.05
C ALA A 119 3.17 -1.05 -5.07
N LEU A 120 2.40 -1.54 -4.11
CA LEU A 120 1.01 -1.17 -3.88
C LEU A 120 0.82 -0.87 -2.39
N TYR A 121 0.33 0.32 -2.07
CA TYR A 121 0.02 0.75 -0.71
C TYR A 121 -1.46 1.09 -0.61
N TYR A 122 -2.11 0.53 0.38
CA TYR A 122 -3.52 0.79 0.66
C TYR A 122 -3.66 1.86 1.75
N TRP A 123 -4.56 2.82 1.52
CA TRP A 123 -4.76 3.94 2.42
C TRP A 123 -5.76 3.58 3.51
N PHE A 124 -5.33 3.61 4.77
CA PHE A 124 -6.10 3.25 5.96
C PHE A 124 -6.70 1.84 5.92
N PRO A 125 -5.90 0.78 5.74
CA PRO A 125 -6.41 -0.58 5.69
C PRO A 125 -7.08 -1.03 6.99
N GLU A 126 -6.67 -0.49 8.13
CA GLU A 126 -7.16 -0.78 9.48
C GLU A 126 -8.43 -0.03 9.88
N GLU A 127 -8.83 0.99 9.10
CA GLU A 127 -10.00 1.80 9.41
C GLU A 127 -11.30 1.02 9.22
N CYS A 128 -11.79 0.41 10.29
CA CYS A 128 -13.11 -0.18 10.36
C CYS A 128 -14.06 0.77 11.09
N GLY A 129 -14.87 1.50 10.36
CA GLY A 129 -15.90 2.35 10.94
C GLY A 129 -16.85 1.54 11.81
N ASN A 130 -16.93 1.85 13.11
CA ASN A 130 -17.84 1.16 14.04
C ASN A 130 -19.23 1.79 14.10
N GLY A 131 -19.59 2.62 13.15
CA GLY A 131 -20.94 3.15 12.93
C GLY A 131 -21.45 4.15 13.98
N LYS A 132 -20.68 4.49 15.01
CA LYS A 132 -21.17 5.32 16.11
C LYS A 132 -20.58 6.74 16.18
N ASN A 133 -19.54 7.04 15.42
CA ASN A 133 -18.94 8.37 15.43
C ASN A 133 -19.34 9.18 14.21
N ALA A 134 -19.66 10.44 14.39
CA ALA A 134 -19.94 11.39 13.30
C ALA A 134 -18.78 11.50 12.28
N VAL A 135 -17.57 11.13 12.67
CA VAL A 135 -16.38 10.98 11.81
C VAL A 135 -16.60 9.87 10.78
N VAL A 136 -17.43 8.88 11.06
CA VAL A 136 -17.80 7.78 10.15
C VAL A 136 -18.62 8.29 8.93
N GLN A 137 -19.26 9.44 9.01
CA GLN A 137 -19.91 10.07 7.86
C GLN A 137 -18.92 10.66 6.87
N ASN A 138 -17.67 10.72 7.25
CA ASN A 138 -16.58 11.20 6.45
C ASN A 138 -16.02 10.08 5.58
N GLY A 139 -16.59 9.72 4.49
CA GLY A 139 -16.21 8.77 3.43
C GLY A 139 -14.94 7.90 3.55
N TRP A 140 -14.03 8.24 4.44
CA TRP A 140 -12.75 7.55 4.64
C TRP A 140 -12.89 6.26 5.45
N LEU A 141 -13.82 6.18 6.38
CA LEU A 141 -13.97 5.05 7.31
C LEU A 141 -14.67 3.82 6.72
N ASN A 142 -15.15 3.96 5.51
CA ASN A 142 -15.85 2.93 4.75
C ASN A 142 -14.91 2.24 3.75
N ARG A 143 -13.61 2.14 4.06
CA ARG A 143 -12.57 1.66 3.15
C ARG A 143 -11.67 0.59 3.76
N GLY A 144 -11.80 0.32 5.06
CA GLY A 144 -10.97 -0.64 5.77
C GLY A 144 -10.99 -2.04 5.15
N LEU A 145 -9.90 -2.75 5.31
CA LEU A 145 -9.74 -4.15 4.91
C LEU A 145 -9.99 -5.11 6.07
N TRP A 146 -10.31 -4.57 7.24
CA TRP A 146 -10.76 -5.32 8.41
C TRP A 146 -12.15 -4.86 8.83
N THR A 147 -12.91 -5.78 9.38
CA THR A 147 -14.23 -5.52 9.97
C THR A 147 -14.21 -5.85 11.45
N ASN A 148 -15.08 -5.20 12.22
CA ASN A 148 -15.24 -5.53 13.62
C ASN A 148 -15.69 -6.98 13.77
N GLY A 149 -14.95 -7.74 14.57
CA GLY A 149 -15.32 -9.09 14.97
C GLY A 149 -16.37 -9.11 16.06
N ASN A 150 -16.64 -10.29 16.59
CA ASN A 150 -17.64 -10.51 17.67
C ASN A 150 -17.20 -9.97 19.04
N SER A 151 -16.02 -9.40 19.14
CA SER A 151 -15.43 -8.79 20.33
C SER A 151 -14.94 -7.39 20.03
N PRO A 152 -14.99 -6.44 20.97
CA PRO A 152 -14.48 -5.07 20.79
C PRO A 152 -13.00 -4.99 20.40
N HIS A 153 -12.26 -6.08 20.59
CA HIS A 153 -10.83 -6.16 20.30
C HIS A 153 -10.49 -7.18 19.19
N ALA A 154 -11.50 -7.75 18.54
CA ALA A 154 -11.32 -8.69 17.45
C ALA A 154 -11.59 -8.02 16.10
N LEU A 155 -10.65 -8.16 15.18
CA LEU A 155 -10.81 -7.74 13.79
C LEU A 155 -10.81 -8.98 12.89
N ASN A 156 -11.74 -9.03 11.96
CA ASN A 156 -11.77 -10.03 10.90
C ASN A 156 -11.24 -9.39 9.62
N SER A 157 -10.34 -10.08 8.92
CA SER A 157 -9.93 -9.66 7.59
C SER A 157 -11.10 -9.76 6.61
N SER A 158 -11.21 -8.81 5.69
CA SER A 158 -12.14 -8.92 4.56
C SER A 158 -11.53 -9.78 3.45
N GLU A 159 -12.38 -10.30 2.56
CA GLU A 159 -11.93 -11.00 1.35
C GLU A 159 -11.08 -10.11 0.44
N ALA A 160 -11.30 -8.81 0.47
CA ALA A 160 -10.52 -7.83 -0.28
C ALA A 160 -9.03 -7.86 0.07
N LEU A 161 -8.67 -8.22 1.32
CA LEU A 161 -7.28 -8.35 1.74
C LEU A 161 -6.56 -9.49 0.99
N ASP A 162 -7.27 -10.51 0.55
CA ASP A 162 -6.67 -11.64 -0.16
C ASP A 162 -6.13 -11.27 -1.55
N ALA A 163 -6.61 -10.19 -2.14
CA ALA A 163 -6.12 -9.68 -3.43
C ALA A 163 -4.61 -9.39 -3.38
N PHE A 164 -4.09 -8.93 -2.23
CA PHE A 164 -2.67 -8.59 -2.09
C PHE A 164 -1.74 -9.80 -2.21
N LYS A 165 -2.24 -11.02 -1.94
CA LYS A 165 -1.46 -12.26 -2.12
C LYS A 165 -1.09 -12.51 -3.59
N ALA A 166 -1.87 -11.97 -4.51
CA ALA A 166 -1.63 -12.08 -5.96
C ALA A 166 -0.74 -10.95 -6.50
N PHE A 167 -0.38 -9.96 -5.69
CA PHE A 167 0.53 -8.89 -6.12
C PHE A 167 1.94 -9.44 -6.25
N ALA A 168 2.39 -9.60 -7.48
CA ALA A 168 3.69 -10.16 -7.84
C ALA A 168 4.39 -9.23 -8.84
N PRO A 169 4.91 -8.09 -8.39
CA PRO A 169 5.68 -7.23 -9.25
C PRO A 169 6.90 -8.01 -9.78
N THR A 170 7.20 -7.87 -11.07
CA THR A 170 8.44 -8.42 -11.62
C THR A 170 9.61 -7.64 -11.03
N THR A 171 9.91 -7.93 -9.81
CA THR A 171 11.03 -7.32 -9.12
C THR A 171 12.30 -8.07 -9.46
N GLY A 172 13.34 -7.32 -9.77
CA GLY A 172 14.69 -7.82 -9.55
C GLY A 172 15.05 -7.94 -8.06
N VAL A 173 14.06 -7.90 -7.15
CA VAL A 173 14.24 -8.40 -5.79
C VAL A 173 14.18 -9.91 -5.93
N LYS A 174 15.34 -10.52 -6.18
CA LYS A 174 15.59 -11.90 -5.80
C LYS A 174 15.03 -12.06 -4.40
N ASP A 175 14.27 -13.13 -4.19
CA ASP A 175 13.87 -13.52 -2.85
C ASP A 175 14.94 -13.05 -1.88
N ILE A 176 14.58 -12.19 -0.94
CA ILE A 176 15.42 -11.96 0.21
C ILE A 176 15.32 -13.27 0.99
N THR A 177 15.93 -14.28 0.45
CA THR A 177 16.49 -15.32 1.30
C THR A 177 17.38 -14.53 2.23
N PRO A 178 17.14 -14.53 3.54
CA PRO A 178 18.04 -13.89 4.47
C PRO A 178 19.43 -14.46 4.20
N SER A 179 20.25 -13.77 3.40
CA SER A 179 21.62 -14.13 3.16
C SER A 179 22.41 -13.68 4.38
N GLY A 180 22.36 -14.47 5.35
CA GLY A 180 22.92 -14.35 6.66
C GLY A 180 21.99 -15.14 7.54
N ALA A 181 22.46 -16.26 8.08
CA ALA A 181 21.78 -16.95 9.13
C ALA A 181 21.27 -15.87 10.09
N CYS A 182 19.96 -15.71 10.20
CA CYS A 182 19.37 -14.91 11.26
C CYS A 182 20.04 -15.44 12.51
N SER A 183 20.94 -14.66 13.12
CA SER A 183 21.64 -15.15 14.30
C SER A 183 20.52 -15.47 15.28
N THR A 184 20.36 -16.75 15.55
CA THR A 184 19.33 -17.31 16.44
C THR A 184 19.37 -16.69 17.83
N ASP A 185 20.38 -15.85 18.09
CA ASP A 185 20.65 -15.21 19.37
C ASP A 185 20.00 -13.83 19.52
N LYS A 186 19.49 -13.22 18.43
CA LYS A 186 18.80 -11.92 18.53
C LYS A 186 17.35 -12.12 18.91
N ILE A 187 16.92 -11.42 19.93
CA ILE A 187 15.53 -11.44 20.41
C ILE A 187 14.88 -10.08 20.20
N TYR A 188 13.58 -10.10 19.93
CA TYR A 188 12.78 -8.90 19.64
C TYR A 188 11.47 -8.97 20.43
N ASP A 189 10.95 -7.81 20.84
CA ASP A 189 9.59 -7.74 21.36
C ASP A 189 8.57 -7.90 20.20
N MET A 190 7.28 -7.95 20.55
CA MET A 190 6.20 -8.11 19.57
C MET A 190 6.03 -6.90 18.66
N GLY A 191 6.61 -5.77 18.99
CA GLY A 191 6.68 -4.56 18.16
C GLY A 191 7.92 -4.50 17.26
N GLY A 192 8.76 -5.56 17.23
CA GLY A 192 9.97 -5.63 16.40
C GLY A 192 11.18 -4.88 16.98
N ARG A 193 11.10 -4.36 18.21
CA ARG A 193 12.23 -3.71 18.89
C ARG A 193 13.17 -4.77 19.45
N ARG A 194 14.46 -4.63 19.16
CA ARG A 194 15.48 -5.56 19.67
C ARG A 194 15.56 -5.51 21.19
N LEU A 195 15.54 -6.70 21.79
CA LEU A 195 15.79 -6.92 23.21
C LEU A 195 17.22 -7.42 23.41
N TYR A 196 17.84 -7.02 24.52
CA TYR A 196 19.19 -7.45 24.89
C TYR A 196 19.21 -8.56 25.95
N ALA A 197 18.02 -8.89 26.48
CA ALA A 197 17.77 -10.01 27.37
C ALA A 197 16.35 -10.54 27.15
N VAL A 198 16.10 -11.81 27.50
CA VAL A 198 14.75 -12.39 27.49
C VAL A 198 13.90 -11.62 28.50
N PRO A 199 12.73 -11.08 28.14
CA PRO A 199 11.89 -10.35 29.06
C PRO A 199 11.35 -11.28 30.16
N GLU A 200 11.16 -10.76 31.36
CA GLU A 200 10.61 -11.54 32.48
C GLU A 200 9.14 -11.89 32.26
N HIS A 201 8.39 -11.05 31.52
CA HIS A 201 6.96 -11.20 31.22
C HIS A 201 6.66 -10.91 29.77
N GLY A 202 5.58 -11.51 29.25
CA GLY A 202 5.07 -11.25 27.92
C GLY A 202 5.62 -12.19 26.85
N ALA A 203 5.57 -11.74 25.58
CA ALA A 203 6.02 -12.51 24.43
C ALA A 203 7.23 -11.87 23.74
N TYR A 204 8.08 -12.70 23.17
CA TYR A 204 9.22 -12.25 22.37
C TYR A 204 9.43 -13.17 21.17
N ILE A 205 10.19 -12.68 20.18
CA ILE A 205 10.57 -13.40 18.97
C ILE A 205 12.07 -13.69 19.04
N ARG A 206 12.46 -14.95 18.78
CA ARG A 206 13.85 -15.35 18.59
C ARG A 206 13.95 -16.15 17.29
N GLY A 207 14.78 -15.68 16.37
CA GLY A 207 14.78 -16.23 15.02
C GLY A 207 13.41 -16.02 14.36
N ASN A 208 12.78 -17.10 13.92
CA ASN A 208 11.44 -17.08 13.31
C ASN A 208 10.35 -17.61 14.25
N GLU A 209 10.66 -17.81 15.53
CA GLU A 209 9.75 -18.42 16.50
C GLU A 209 9.32 -17.41 17.56
N LYS A 210 8.08 -17.56 18.01
CA LYS A 210 7.46 -16.75 19.06
C LYS A 210 7.45 -17.52 20.37
N PHE A 211 7.92 -16.89 21.43
CA PHE A 211 8.00 -17.45 22.77
C PHE A 211 7.14 -16.65 23.74
N LEU A 212 6.55 -17.35 24.71
CA LEU A 212 5.85 -16.76 25.84
C LEU A 212 6.67 -16.98 27.11
N CYS A 213 6.92 -15.93 27.85
CA CYS A 213 7.48 -16.05 29.19
C CYS A 213 6.41 -16.60 30.10
N LYS A 214 6.66 -17.73 30.75
CA LYS A 214 5.74 -18.28 31.77
C LYS A 214 5.91 -17.48 33.04
N GLU A 215 4.79 -17.04 33.61
CA GLU A 215 4.77 -16.60 34.99
C GLU A 215 5.22 -17.77 35.89
N LYS A 216 6.13 -17.47 36.84
CA LYS A 216 6.53 -18.41 37.86
C LYS A 216 5.50 -18.48 38.96
#